data_be849ce3f173c6e8ffda074658e39ca0
#
_entry.id   be849ce3f173c6e8ffda074658e39ca0
#
_cell.length_a   1.000
_cell.length_b   1.000
_cell.length_c   1.000
_cell.angle_alpha   90.00
_cell.angle_beta   90.00
_cell.angle_gamma   90.00
#
_symmetry.space_group_name_H-M   'P 1'
#
loop_
_entity.id
_entity.type
_entity.pdbx_description
1 polymer ?
#
loop_
_entity_poly.entity_id
_entity_poly.type
_entity_poly.pdbx_seq_one_letter_code
_entity_poly.pdbx_strand_id
1 'polypeptide(L)'
;MTTKTETSPSRMNSTQAWVTYLSKVELPVLANTLRRIGELTDSSNSTVNELANVILNDAQLTSQVLRLSNTVFYNQTRTQVSTVSRAITLIGFDAVKSMAISSLIVDSLLKRNDRPHLLRCLARAIHAAVQARCLLPKRNEHALEEVFIGALLMNIGELAFWSCETEQASELESRLREGEPTLEAQKAALHTTFTEITRGLVDAWSLGPFIREVVAPGQANSKAASLVRHSVEMAKLSESGWRGDDMEKVMEALGQDIGENPAAVRDQLKVNAGEAARVAVSLGIPQVTALMPGSQGS
;
A
#
# COMPACT_ATOMS: atom_id res chain seq x y z
N MET A 1 18.88 11.32 -38.81
CA MET A 1 18.67 10.01 -38.14
C MET A 1 19.61 9.97 -36.92
N THR A 2 19.16 10.40 -35.81
CA THR A 2 19.90 10.36 -34.52
C THR A 2 19.38 9.16 -33.76
N THR A 3 20.13 8.07 -33.80
CA THR A 3 19.92 6.88 -32.97
C THR A 3 20.08 7.29 -31.50
N LYS A 4 18.96 7.37 -30.77
CA LYS A 4 18.98 7.32 -29.31
C LYS A 4 19.57 5.97 -28.91
N THR A 5 20.78 5.97 -28.44
CA THR A 5 21.37 4.85 -27.71
C THR A 5 20.58 4.78 -26.38
N GLU A 6 19.60 3.88 -26.32
CA GLU A 6 19.00 3.45 -25.05
C GLU A 6 20.11 2.71 -24.31
N THR A 7 20.79 3.42 -23.41
CA THR A 7 21.63 2.80 -22.39
C THR A 7 20.67 2.02 -21.48
N SER A 8 20.63 0.71 -21.64
CA SER A 8 20.00 -0.19 -20.65
C SER A 8 20.52 0.22 -19.27
N PRO A 9 19.63 0.41 -18.28
CA PRO A 9 20.07 0.79 -16.95
C PRO A 9 21.07 -0.22 -16.45
N SER A 10 22.21 0.25 -15.96
CA SER A 10 23.24 -0.60 -15.37
C SER A 10 22.60 -1.47 -14.28
N ARG A 11 22.91 -2.77 -14.30
CA ARG A 11 22.38 -3.75 -13.34
C ARG A 11 22.58 -3.27 -11.90
N MET A 12 21.52 -3.17 -11.11
CA MET A 12 21.58 -2.82 -9.70
C MET A 12 22.13 -4.00 -8.90
N ASN A 13 23.16 -3.75 -8.11
CA ASN A 13 23.92 -4.79 -7.39
C ASN A 13 23.91 -4.62 -5.86
N SER A 14 23.06 -3.76 -5.34
CA SER A 14 22.91 -3.50 -3.91
C SER A 14 21.58 -2.83 -3.59
N THR A 15 21.16 -2.91 -2.32
CA THR A 15 19.99 -2.19 -1.81
C THR A 15 20.04 -0.69 -2.13
N GLN A 16 21.20 -0.05 -1.92
CA GLN A 16 21.36 1.38 -2.18
C GLN A 16 21.23 1.74 -3.66
N ALA A 17 21.71 0.88 -4.57
CA ALA A 17 21.54 1.07 -6.01
C ALA A 17 20.06 1.01 -6.39
N TRP A 18 19.30 0.04 -5.88
CA TRP A 18 17.87 -0.07 -6.07
C TRP A 18 17.11 1.14 -5.52
N VAL A 19 17.39 1.55 -4.27
CA VAL A 19 16.74 2.72 -3.66
C VAL A 19 17.00 3.98 -4.48
N THR A 20 18.22 4.18 -4.96
CA THR A 20 18.58 5.33 -5.80
C THR A 20 17.86 5.29 -7.14
N TYR A 21 17.85 4.13 -7.80
CA TYR A 21 17.18 3.92 -9.08
C TYR A 21 15.67 4.19 -8.98
N LEU A 22 15.01 3.56 -8.02
CA LEU A 22 13.57 3.71 -7.81
C LEU A 22 13.17 5.15 -7.44
N SER A 23 13.98 5.82 -6.61
CA SER A 23 13.67 7.17 -6.12
C SER A 23 13.99 8.26 -7.13
N LYS A 24 15.04 8.13 -7.93
CA LYS A 24 15.55 9.21 -8.78
C LYS A 24 15.28 9.02 -10.26
N VAL A 25 15.15 7.78 -10.71
CA VAL A 25 14.99 7.46 -12.13
C VAL A 25 13.56 7.03 -12.42
N GLU A 26 13.04 6.07 -11.66
CA GLU A 26 11.75 5.47 -11.96
C GLU A 26 10.56 6.24 -11.37
N LEU A 27 10.61 6.61 -10.10
CA LEU A 27 9.47 7.18 -9.36
C LEU A 27 9.78 8.53 -8.68
N PRO A 28 10.50 9.48 -9.34
CA PRO A 28 10.91 10.71 -8.67
C PRO A 28 9.73 11.60 -8.25
N VAL A 29 8.67 11.63 -9.04
CA VAL A 29 7.46 12.42 -8.73
C VAL A 29 6.73 11.80 -7.54
N LEU A 30 6.53 10.48 -7.54
CA LEU A 30 5.91 9.76 -6.42
C LEU A 30 6.71 9.97 -5.13
N ALA A 31 8.03 9.77 -5.17
CA ALA A 31 8.93 9.94 -4.02
C ALA A 31 8.82 11.34 -3.41
N ASN A 32 8.89 12.39 -4.24
CA ASN A 32 8.80 13.77 -3.79
C ASN A 32 7.40 14.12 -3.24
N THR A 33 6.34 13.65 -3.89
CA THR A 33 4.97 13.96 -3.45
C THR A 33 4.63 13.23 -2.16
N LEU A 34 5.02 11.95 -2.02
CA LEU A 34 4.82 11.19 -0.78
C LEU A 34 5.57 11.83 0.40
N ARG A 35 6.81 12.28 0.18
CA ARG A 35 7.56 12.99 1.21
C ARG A 35 6.84 14.27 1.65
N ARG A 36 6.41 15.11 0.71
CA ARG A 36 5.68 16.36 1.01
C ARG A 36 4.40 16.08 1.79
N ILE A 37 3.57 15.14 1.34
CA ILE A 37 2.33 14.79 2.02
C ILE A 37 2.62 14.14 3.39
N GLY A 38 3.67 13.33 3.49
CA GLY A 38 4.07 12.66 4.74
C GLY A 38 4.44 13.64 5.86
N GLU A 39 5.05 14.77 5.51
CA GLU A 39 5.44 15.83 6.45
C GLU A 39 4.26 16.70 6.93
N LEU A 40 3.11 16.63 6.25
CA LEU A 40 1.91 17.40 6.63
C LEU A 40 1.22 16.77 7.85
N THR A 41 0.90 17.61 8.82
CA THR A 41 0.14 17.24 10.03
C THR A 41 -1.05 18.18 10.18
N ASP A 42 -2.11 17.74 10.85
CA ASP A 42 -3.32 18.56 11.10
C ASP A 42 -3.08 19.63 12.19
N SER A 43 -1.95 20.31 12.13
CA SER A 43 -1.52 21.27 13.16
C SER A 43 -1.87 22.73 12.87
N SER A 44 -2.27 23.07 11.63
CA SER A 44 -2.61 24.45 11.25
C SER A 44 -3.45 24.54 9.98
N ASN A 45 -4.18 25.65 9.81
CA ASN A 45 -4.93 25.95 8.57
C ASN A 45 -4.01 26.06 7.33
N SER A 46 -2.74 26.40 7.49
CA SER A 46 -1.77 26.42 6.38
C SER A 46 -1.49 25.02 5.85
N THR A 47 -1.40 24.04 6.73
CA THR A 47 -1.18 22.63 6.37
C THR A 47 -2.39 22.03 5.64
N VAL A 48 -3.61 22.36 6.06
CA VAL A 48 -4.86 21.97 5.37
C VAL A 48 -4.87 22.53 3.95
N ASN A 49 -4.52 23.81 3.77
CA ASN A 49 -4.43 24.45 2.47
C ASN A 49 -3.32 23.82 1.59
N GLU A 50 -2.21 23.42 2.18
CA GLU A 50 -1.11 22.79 1.46
C GLU A 50 -1.53 21.41 0.94
N LEU A 51 -2.20 20.58 1.74
CA LEU A 51 -2.77 19.30 1.29
C LEU A 51 -3.77 19.53 0.16
N ALA A 52 -4.70 20.48 0.32
CA ALA A 52 -5.66 20.81 -0.71
C ALA A 52 -4.99 21.26 -2.01
N ASN A 53 -3.94 22.08 -1.93
CA ASN A 53 -3.19 22.52 -3.10
C ASN A 53 -2.45 21.37 -3.80
N VAL A 54 -1.84 20.45 -3.05
CA VAL A 54 -1.21 19.25 -3.64
C VAL A 54 -2.23 18.44 -4.44
N ILE A 55 -3.43 18.24 -3.89
CA ILE A 55 -4.51 17.50 -4.55
C ILE A 55 -5.03 18.26 -5.78
N LEU A 56 -5.32 19.55 -5.63
CA LEU A 56 -5.92 20.38 -6.69
C LEU A 56 -4.99 20.64 -7.88
N ASN A 57 -3.67 20.55 -7.70
CA ASN A 57 -2.71 20.69 -8.76
C ASN A 57 -2.67 19.50 -9.74
N ASP A 58 -3.33 18.39 -9.41
CA ASP A 58 -3.47 17.21 -10.26
C ASP A 58 -4.95 16.86 -10.42
N ALA A 59 -5.47 17.03 -11.64
CA ALA A 59 -6.89 16.79 -11.94
C ALA A 59 -7.30 15.32 -11.74
N GLN A 60 -6.40 14.37 -11.99
CA GLN A 60 -6.64 12.96 -11.80
C GLN A 60 -6.70 12.63 -10.31
N LEU A 61 -5.74 13.13 -9.52
CA LEU A 61 -5.73 12.99 -8.06
C LEU A 61 -6.97 13.63 -7.44
N THR A 62 -7.36 14.83 -7.86
CA THR A 62 -8.59 15.49 -7.43
C THR A 62 -9.82 14.61 -7.66
N SER A 63 -9.96 14.08 -8.88
CA SER A 63 -11.09 13.22 -9.23
C SER A 63 -11.13 11.94 -8.39
N GLN A 64 -9.98 11.32 -8.14
CA GLN A 64 -9.89 10.10 -7.33
C GLN A 64 -10.21 10.37 -5.86
N VAL A 65 -9.66 11.43 -5.28
CA VAL A 65 -9.96 11.83 -3.89
C VAL A 65 -11.44 12.12 -3.71
N LEU A 66 -12.06 12.86 -4.62
CA LEU A 66 -13.51 13.13 -4.55
C LEU A 66 -14.35 11.86 -4.71
N ARG A 67 -13.95 10.93 -5.55
CA ARG A 67 -14.61 9.63 -5.71
C ARG A 67 -14.53 8.81 -4.43
N LEU A 68 -13.35 8.68 -3.84
CA LEU A 68 -13.14 7.98 -2.56
C LEU A 68 -13.94 8.64 -1.44
N SER A 69 -13.96 9.97 -1.40
CA SER A 69 -14.73 10.75 -0.41
C SER A 69 -16.24 10.51 -0.46
N ASN A 70 -16.75 9.99 -1.56
CA ASN A 70 -18.17 9.66 -1.71
C ASN A 70 -18.45 8.16 -1.50
N THR A 71 -17.45 7.36 -1.13
CA THR A 71 -17.65 5.94 -0.79
C THR A 71 -18.17 5.81 0.66
N VAL A 72 -18.94 4.74 0.92
CA VAL A 72 -19.41 4.42 2.28
C VAL A 72 -18.24 4.13 3.23
N PHE A 73 -17.12 3.67 2.71
CA PHE A 73 -15.90 3.38 3.48
C PHE A 73 -15.37 4.61 4.24
N TYR A 74 -15.39 5.78 3.58
CA TYR A 74 -14.95 7.03 4.18
C TYR A 74 -16.10 7.95 4.62
N ASN A 75 -17.26 7.89 3.99
CA ASN A 75 -18.38 8.80 4.19
C ASN A 75 -19.65 8.03 4.56
N GLN A 76 -19.76 7.66 5.82
CA GLN A 76 -20.91 6.90 6.34
C GLN A 76 -22.22 7.72 6.33
N THR A 77 -22.12 9.05 6.37
CA THR A 77 -23.29 9.95 6.32
C THR A 77 -23.91 10.07 4.93
N ARG A 78 -23.21 9.62 3.89
CA ARG A 78 -23.59 9.74 2.47
C ARG A 78 -23.86 11.17 2.02
N THR A 79 -23.34 12.16 2.75
CA THR A 79 -23.41 13.57 2.32
C THR A 79 -22.51 13.75 1.10
N GLN A 80 -23.05 14.26 0.00
CA GLN A 80 -22.27 14.46 -1.23
C GLN A 80 -21.10 15.43 -1.03
N VAL A 81 -19.92 14.98 -1.39
CA VAL A 81 -18.67 15.75 -1.36
C VAL A 81 -18.29 16.13 -2.78
N SER A 82 -18.24 17.42 -3.07
CA SER A 82 -17.98 17.97 -4.40
C SER A 82 -16.68 18.79 -4.48
N THR A 83 -16.02 19.07 -3.34
CA THR A 83 -14.76 19.81 -3.29
C THR A 83 -13.79 19.19 -2.30
N VAL A 84 -12.49 19.37 -2.53
CA VAL A 84 -11.44 18.88 -1.63
C VAL A 84 -11.54 19.51 -0.23
N SER A 85 -11.80 20.81 -0.16
CA SER A 85 -11.98 21.48 1.14
C SER A 85 -13.15 20.92 1.92
N ARG A 86 -14.27 20.58 1.24
CA ARG A 86 -15.43 19.94 1.88
C ARG A 86 -15.10 18.50 2.30
N ALA A 87 -14.29 17.77 1.54
CA ALA A 87 -13.79 16.45 1.93
C ALA A 87 -13.02 16.56 3.25
N ILE A 88 -12.08 17.47 3.35
CA ILE A 88 -11.28 17.68 4.57
C ILE A 88 -12.18 18.05 5.75
N THR A 89 -13.17 18.93 5.55
CA THR A 89 -14.07 19.35 6.62
C THR A 89 -15.01 18.24 7.12
N LEU A 90 -15.53 17.40 6.21
CA LEU A 90 -16.54 16.37 6.56
C LEU A 90 -15.95 15.03 6.96
N ILE A 91 -14.83 14.66 6.36
CA ILE A 91 -14.24 13.32 6.48
C ILE A 91 -12.98 13.37 7.37
N GLY A 92 -12.34 14.53 7.44
CA GLY A 92 -11.13 14.76 8.21
C GLY A 92 -9.86 14.84 7.35
N PHE A 93 -8.86 15.51 7.90
CA PHE A 93 -7.55 15.72 7.25
C PHE A 93 -6.82 14.41 6.97
N ASP A 94 -6.69 13.54 7.96
CA ASP A 94 -5.94 12.28 7.85
C ASP A 94 -6.57 11.34 6.82
N ALA A 95 -7.89 11.25 6.78
CA ALA A 95 -8.57 10.42 5.78
C ALA A 95 -8.35 10.94 4.35
N VAL A 96 -8.42 12.25 4.13
CA VAL A 96 -8.14 12.84 2.81
C VAL A 96 -6.66 12.69 2.44
N LYS A 97 -5.75 12.79 3.40
CA LYS A 97 -4.33 12.49 3.24
C LYS A 97 -4.11 11.03 2.81
N SER A 98 -4.77 10.07 3.45
CA SER A 98 -4.72 8.64 3.09
C SER A 98 -5.26 8.39 1.68
N MET A 99 -6.37 9.03 1.31
CA MET A 99 -6.93 8.93 -0.04
C MET A 99 -5.92 9.44 -1.10
N ALA A 100 -5.27 10.58 -0.84
CA ALA A 100 -4.29 11.15 -1.75
C ALA A 100 -3.07 10.23 -1.90
N ILE A 101 -2.53 9.69 -0.81
CA ILE A 101 -1.40 8.75 -0.84
C ILE A 101 -1.78 7.49 -1.62
N SER A 102 -2.92 6.89 -1.34
CA SER A 102 -3.37 5.67 -2.02
C SER A 102 -3.54 5.88 -3.52
N SER A 103 -4.17 6.98 -3.90
CA SER A 103 -4.39 7.35 -5.30
C SER A 103 -3.07 7.59 -6.05
N LEU A 104 -2.13 8.30 -5.41
CA LEU A 104 -0.80 8.55 -5.99
C LEU A 104 -0.01 7.27 -6.22
N ILE A 105 -0.05 6.33 -5.26
CA ILE A 105 0.65 5.05 -5.38
C ILE A 105 0.09 4.27 -6.56
N VAL A 106 -1.23 4.05 -6.57
CA VAL A 106 -1.91 3.29 -7.62
C VAL A 106 -1.62 3.89 -8.99
N ASP A 107 -1.79 5.20 -9.13
CA ASP A 107 -1.64 5.91 -10.38
C ASP A 107 -0.19 5.90 -10.88
N SER A 108 0.77 6.18 -10.00
CA SER A 108 2.18 6.22 -10.37
C SER A 108 2.74 4.85 -10.78
N LEU A 109 2.28 3.78 -10.13
CA LEU A 109 2.77 2.43 -10.41
C LEU A 109 2.14 1.84 -11.67
N LEU A 110 0.83 2.03 -11.88
CA LEU A 110 0.11 1.47 -13.02
C LEU A 110 0.28 2.24 -14.33
N LYS A 111 0.67 3.49 -14.30
CA LYS A 111 0.99 4.25 -15.53
C LYS A 111 2.10 3.62 -16.37
N ARG A 112 2.93 2.78 -15.75
CA ARG A 112 4.11 2.20 -16.39
C ARG A 112 3.84 0.83 -16.98
N ASN A 113 3.16 -0.03 -16.23
CA ASN A 113 2.77 -1.36 -16.68
C ASN A 113 1.66 -1.94 -15.79
N ASP A 114 1.00 -2.99 -16.29
CA ASP A 114 -0.05 -3.74 -15.63
C ASP A 114 0.35 -5.23 -15.44
N ARG A 115 1.63 -5.49 -15.20
CA ARG A 115 2.15 -6.84 -15.03
C ARG A 115 1.39 -7.61 -13.94
N PRO A 116 1.17 -8.91 -14.11
CA PRO A 116 0.42 -9.72 -13.14
C PRO A 116 0.98 -9.66 -11.72
N HIS A 117 2.31 -9.61 -11.57
CA HIS A 117 2.96 -9.48 -10.26
C HIS A 117 2.60 -8.15 -9.58
N LEU A 118 2.64 -7.02 -10.32
CA LEU A 118 2.25 -5.72 -9.77
C LEU A 118 0.79 -5.69 -9.36
N LEU A 119 -0.11 -6.18 -10.20
CA LEU A 119 -1.54 -6.23 -9.89
C LEU A 119 -1.83 -7.09 -8.65
N ARG A 120 -1.16 -8.23 -8.50
CA ARG A 120 -1.26 -9.09 -7.31
C ARG A 120 -0.76 -8.37 -6.05
N CYS A 121 0.39 -7.71 -6.13
CA CYS A 121 0.93 -6.93 -5.00
C CYS A 121 0.00 -5.78 -4.60
N LEU A 122 -0.61 -5.07 -5.57
CA LEU A 122 -1.59 -4.02 -5.31
C LEU A 122 -2.87 -4.58 -4.66
N ALA A 123 -3.40 -5.70 -5.16
CA ALA A 123 -4.55 -6.38 -4.57
C ALA A 123 -4.28 -6.71 -3.09
N ARG A 124 -3.13 -7.31 -2.80
CA ARG A 124 -2.68 -7.68 -1.46
C ARG A 124 -2.50 -6.46 -0.56
N ALA A 125 -1.86 -5.40 -1.06
CA ALA A 125 -1.61 -4.17 -0.28
C ALA A 125 -2.92 -3.47 0.09
N ILE A 126 -3.87 -3.33 -0.85
CA ILE A 126 -5.18 -2.73 -0.59
C ILE A 126 -6.00 -3.61 0.37
N HIS A 127 -5.98 -4.93 0.17
CA HIS A 127 -6.67 -5.86 1.06
C HIS A 127 -6.14 -5.72 2.49
N ALA A 128 -4.82 -5.76 2.68
CA ALA A 128 -4.19 -5.57 3.98
C ALA A 128 -4.54 -4.22 4.63
N ALA A 129 -4.48 -3.14 3.85
CA ALA A 129 -4.78 -1.79 4.34
C ALA A 129 -6.22 -1.65 4.84
N VAL A 130 -7.19 -2.17 4.08
CA VAL A 130 -8.61 -2.18 4.49
C VAL A 130 -8.81 -3.05 5.71
N GLN A 131 -8.20 -4.23 5.78
CA GLN A 131 -8.29 -5.12 6.94
C GLN A 131 -7.74 -4.45 8.21
N ALA A 132 -6.53 -3.90 8.16
CA ALA A 132 -5.91 -3.23 9.30
C ALA A 132 -6.79 -2.08 9.83
N ARG A 133 -7.32 -1.25 8.93
CA ARG A 133 -8.21 -0.14 9.29
C ARG A 133 -9.55 -0.60 9.87
N CYS A 134 -10.16 -1.63 9.30
CA CYS A 134 -11.45 -2.14 9.75
C CYS A 134 -11.37 -2.92 11.06
N LEU A 135 -10.26 -3.61 11.32
CA LEU A 135 -10.02 -4.37 12.54
C LEU A 135 -9.67 -3.46 13.73
N LEU A 136 -9.04 -2.30 13.49
CA LEU A 136 -8.69 -1.40 14.59
C LEU A 136 -9.96 -0.85 15.26
N PRO A 137 -10.09 -0.92 16.59
CA PRO A 137 -11.22 -0.31 17.31
C PRO A 137 -11.33 1.19 17.01
N LYS A 138 -12.53 1.65 16.62
CA LYS A 138 -12.82 3.05 16.22
C LYS A 138 -12.72 4.02 17.39
N ARG A 139 -11.54 4.22 17.96
CA ARG A 139 -11.30 5.16 19.07
C ARG A 139 -10.54 6.43 18.67
N ASN A 140 -9.82 6.39 17.53
CA ASN A 140 -9.01 7.50 17.07
C ASN A 140 -8.89 7.43 15.53
N GLU A 141 -9.45 8.41 14.84
CA GLU A 141 -9.41 8.48 13.37
C GLU A 141 -7.98 8.53 12.82
N HIS A 142 -7.09 9.27 13.49
CA HIS A 142 -5.68 9.33 13.09
C HIS A 142 -5.04 7.92 13.07
N ALA A 143 -5.25 7.13 14.11
CA ALA A 143 -4.71 5.76 14.17
C ALA A 143 -5.28 4.83 13.07
N LEU A 144 -6.55 5.02 12.68
CA LEU A 144 -7.17 4.26 11.59
C LEU A 144 -6.44 4.52 10.26
N GLU A 145 -6.10 5.77 10.00
CA GLU A 145 -5.42 6.15 8.77
C GLU A 145 -3.93 5.80 8.80
N GLU A 146 -3.28 5.87 9.96
CA GLU A 146 -1.88 5.40 10.11
C GLU A 146 -1.75 3.91 9.81
N VAL A 147 -2.63 3.04 10.35
CA VAL A 147 -2.56 1.60 10.06
C VAL A 147 -2.91 1.29 8.61
N PHE A 148 -3.84 2.05 8.01
CA PHE A 148 -4.16 1.91 6.60
C PHE A 148 -2.96 2.23 5.71
N ILE A 149 -2.31 3.39 5.90
CA ILE A 149 -1.12 3.79 5.14
C ILE A 149 0.06 2.84 5.43
N GLY A 150 0.24 2.45 6.69
CA GLY A 150 1.28 1.51 7.09
C GLY A 150 1.17 0.17 6.35
N ALA A 151 -0.03 -0.40 6.27
CA ALA A 151 -0.27 -1.65 5.56
C ALA A 151 -0.10 -1.50 4.04
N LEU A 152 -0.57 -0.39 3.46
CA LEU A 152 -0.43 -0.10 2.04
C LEU A 152 1.04 0.02 1.61
N LEU A 153 1.88 0.63 2.46
CA LEU A 153 3.29 0.91 2.18
C LEU A 153 4.26 -0.15 2.69
N MET A 154 3.81 -1.11 3.49
CA MET A 154 4.69 -2.13 4.08
C MET A 154 5.51 -2.91 3.04
N ASN A 155 4.99 -3.06 1.83
CA ASN A 155 5.66 -3.74 0.72
C ASN A 155 5.96 -2.80 -0.46
N ILE A 156 6.20 -1.51 -0.19
CA ILE A 156 6.43 -0.52 -1.26
C ILE A 156 7.64 -0.84 -2.12
N GLY A 157 8.65 -1.52 -1.59
CA GLY A 157 9.81 -1.98 -2.37
C GLY A 157 9.44 -3.01 -3.43
N GLU A 158 8.59 -3.98 -3.10
CA GLU A 158 8.07 -4.97 -4.04
C GLU A 158 7.18 -4.31 -5.11
N LEU A 159 6.27 -3.43 -4.68
CA LEU A 159 5.40 -2.66 -5.58
C LEU A 159 6.21 -1.81 -6.57
N ALA A 160 7.17 -1.04 -6.07
CA ALA A 160 8.03 -0.20 -6.88
C ALA A 160 8.89 -1.02 -7.85
N PHE A 161 9.43 -2.15 -7.40
CA PHE A 161 10.19 -3.05 -8.25
C PHE A 161 9.37 -3.60 -9.42
N TRP A 162 8.18 -4.16 -9.14
CA TRP A 162 7.34 -4.74 -10.18
C TRP A 162 6.73 -3.70 -11.14
N SER A 163 6.77 -2.41 -10.79
CA SER A 163 6.39 -1.32 -11.70
C SER A 163 7.47 -1.01 -12.75
N CYS A 164 8.70 -1.53 -12.56
CA CYS A 164 9.84 -1.27 -13.45
C CYS A 164 9.99 -2.36 -14.51
N GLU A 165 10.49 -1.96 -15.70
CA GLU A 165 10.84 -2.86 -16.79
C GLU A 165 12.36 -3.04 -16.84
N THR A 166 12.90 -3.89 -15.96
CA THR A 166 14.34 -4.18 -15.90
C THR A 166 14.61 -5.63 -16.26
N GLU A 167 15.83 -5.92 -16.74
CA GLU A 167 16.29 -7.29 -16.98
C GLU A 167 16.22 -8.13 -15.70
N GLN A 168 16.51 -7.52 -14.55
CA GLN A 168 16.46 -8.18 -13.26
C GLN A 168 15.03 -8.54 -12.83
N ALA A 169 14.02 -7.77 -13.28
CA ALA A 169 12.62 -8.14 -13.06
C ALA A 169 12.26 -9.40 -13.87
N SER A 170 12.70 -9.50 -15.11
CA SER A 170 12.49 -10.68 -15.96
C SER A 170 13.28 -11.90 -15.43
N GLU A 171 14.48 -11.69 -14.92
CA GLU A 171 15.28 -12.74 -14.26
C GLU A 171 14.57 -13.28 -13.02
N LEU A 172 14.12 -12.39 -12.13
CA LEU A 172 13.39 -12.80 -10.93
C LEU A 172 12.11 -13.57 -11.28
N GLU A 173 11.35 -13.08 -12.26
CA GLU A 173 10.14 -13.76 -12.71
C GLU A 173 10.42 -15.18 -13.24
N SER A 174 11.51 -15.38 -14.00
CA SER A 174 11.91 -16.70 -14.48
C SER A 174 12.25 -17.65 -13.33
N ARG A 175 13.06 -17.20 -12.38
CA ARG A 175 13.45 -18.00 -11.20
C ARG A 175 12.24 -18.42 -10.36
N LEU A 176 11.29 -17.49 -10.13
CA LEU A 176 10.07 -17.81 -9.40
C LEU A 176 9.19 -18.82 -10.15
N ARG A 177 9.12 -18.72 -11.47
CA ARG A 177 8.39 -19.68 -12.32
C ARG A 177 9.03 -21.06 -12.32
N GLU A 178 10.33 -21.15 -12.18
CA GLU A 178 11.10 -22.38 -12.06
C GLU A 178 10.97 -23.01 -10.65
N GLY A 179 10.30 -22.35 -9.72
CA GLY A 179 10.04 -22.84 -8.37
C GLY A 179 11.16 -22.57 -7.38
N GLU A 180 12.11 -21.67 -7.71
CA GLU A 180 13.12 -21.25 -6.76
C GLU A 180 12.50 -20.55 -5.55
N PRO A 181 12.94 -20.85 -4.31
CA PRO A 181 12.43 -20.17 -3.12
C PRO A 181 12.56 -18.64 -3.24
N THR A 182 11.50 -17.94 -2.89
CA THR A 182 11.37 -16.48 -3.14
C THR A 182 12.54 -15.66 -2.61
N LEU A 183 13.06 -16.00 -1.43
CA LEU A 183 14.16 -15.24 -0.82
C LEU A 183 15.49 -15.45 -1.56
N GLU A 184 15.77 -16.68 -1.99
CA GLU A 184 16.95 -17.05 -2.77
C GLU A 184 16.88 -16.41 -4.15
N ALA A 185 15.75 -16.50 -4.83
CA ALA A 185 15.51 -15.87 -6.13
C ALA A 185 15.72 -14.34 -6.07
N GLN A 186 15.23 -13.66 -5.02
CA GLN A 186 15.48 -12.24 -4.81
C GLN A 186 16.97 -11.94 -4.65
N LYS A 187 17.66 -12.66 -3.77
CA LYS A 187 19.10 -12.46 -3.53
C LYS A 187 19.93 -12.69 -4.81
N ALA A 188 19.59 -13.70 -5.58
CA ALA A 188 20.26 -14.01 -6.82
C ALA A 188 20.06 -12.95 -7.91
N ALA A 189 18.80 -12.53 -8.14
CA ALA A 189 18.46 -11.58 -9.20
C ALA A 189 18.75 -10.13 -8.81
N LEU A 190 18.48 -9.74 -7.55
CA LEU A 190 18.52 -8.34 -7.10
C LEU A 190 19.77 -7.99 -6.30
N HIS A 191 20.53 -8.97 -5.80
CA HIS A 191 21.59 -8.82 -4.80
C HIS A 191 21.13 -8.16 -3.49
N THR A 192 19.84 -8.27 -3.20
CA THR A 192 19.15 -7.74 -2.01
C THR A 192 17.78 -8.41 -1.90
N THR A 193 16.94 -7.92 -0.97
CA THR A 193 15.56 -8.40 -0.79
C THR A 193 14.56 -7.26 -0.90
N PHE A 194 13.30 -7.57 -1.20
CA PHE A 194 12.23 -6.55 -1.19
C PHE A 194 12.08 -5.87 0.16
N THR A 195 12.33 -6.60 1.24
CA THR A 195 12.30 -6.03 2.60
C THR A 195 13.38 -4.97 2.79
N GLU A 196 14.59 -5.21 2.31
CA GLU A 196 15.69 -4.24 2.41
C GLU A 196 15.45 -3.04 1.50
N ILE A 197 14.94 -3.25 0.28
CA ILE A 197 14.54 -2.16 -0.62
C ILE A 197 13.44 -1.31 0.05
N THR A 198 12.41 -1.96 0.63
CA THR A 198 11.33 -1.25 1.33
C THR A 198 11.87 -0.35 2.44
N ARG A 199 12.75 -0.85 3.30
CA ARG A 199 13.37 -0.05 4.37
C ARG A 199 14.13 1.15 3.81
N GLY A 200 14.93 0.91 2.78
CA GLY A 200 15.68 1.97 2.13
C GLY A 200 14.77 3.04 1.50
N LEU A 201 13.64 2.65 0.90
CA LEU A 201 12.67 3.60 0.34
C LEU A 201 11.93 4.37 1.45
N VAL A 202 11.55 3.70 2.55
CA VAL A 202 10.91 4.35 3.70
C VAL A 202 11.79 5.47 4.27
N ASP A 203 13.09 5.24 4.37
CA ASP A 203 14.04 6.25 4.81
C ASP A 203 14.28 7.34 3.75
N ALA A 204 14.51 6.96 2.50
CA ALA A 204 14.78 7.90 1.42
C ALA A 204 13.58 8.82 1.10
N TRP A 205 12.36 8.32 1.27
CA TRP A 205 11.12 9.08 1.02
C TRP A 205 10.56 9.74 2.27
N SER A 206 11.22 9.57 3.44
CA SER A 206 10.82 10.16 4.75
C SER A 206 9.36 9.83 5.10
N LEU A 207 8.97 8.56 5.00
CA LEU A 207 7.57 8.14 5.16
C LEU A 207 7.05 8.17 6.61
N GLY A 208 7.85 8.65 7.55
CA GLY A 208 7.47 8.86 8.93
C GLY A 208 7.84 7.72 9.89
N PRO A 209 7.74 7.99 11.19
CA PRO A 209 8.20 7.06 12.24
C PRO A 209 7.37 5.80 12.32
N PHE A 210 6.04 5.89 12.14
CA PHE A 210 5.16 4.73 12.22
C PHE A 210 5.45 3.71 11.10
N ILE A 211 5.61 4.16 9.84
CA ILE A 211 5.93 3.27 8.73
C ILE A 211 7.32 2.66 8.93
N ARG A 212 8.28 3.44 9.43
CA ARG A 212 9.60 2.94 9.80
C ARG A 212 9.51 1.83 10.86
N GLU A 213 8.68 1.98 11.88
CA GLU A 213 8.40 0.93 12.88
C GLU A 213 7.80 -0.32 12.23
N VAL A 214 6.79 -0.15 11.37
CA VAL A 214 6.13 -1.27 10.66
C VAL A 214 7.11 -2.12 9.86
N VAL A 215 8.07 -1.49 9.16
CA VAL A 215 9.04 -2.20 8.31
C VAL A 215 10.34 -2.60 9.01
N ALA A 216 10.54 -2.20 10.27
CA ALA A 216 11.72 -2.53 11.04
C ALA A 216 11.86 -4.04 11.28
N PRO A 217 13.07 -4.59 11.42
CA PRO A 217 13.26 -5.99 11.78
C PRO A 217 12.83 -6.27 13.21
N GLY A 218 12.36 -7.49 13.46
CA GLY A 218 11.98 -7.94 14.80
C GLY A 218 10.51 -7.68 15.11
N GLN A 219 10.17 -7.65 16.42
CA GLN A 219 8.81 -7.42 16.88
C GLN A 219 8.40 -5.95 16.74
N ALA A 220 7.13 -5.71 16.44
CA ALA A 220 6.57 -4.37 16.48
C ALA A 220 6.52 -3.84 17.91
N ASN A 221 6.85 -2.56 18.10
CA ASN A 221 6.85 -1.93 19.42
C ASN A 221 5.45 -1.52 19.87
N SER A 222 4.57 -1.22 18.91
CA SER A 222 3.17 -0.85 19.16
C SER A 222 2.18 -1.91 18.66
N LYS A 223 1.00 -1.99 19.31
CA LYS A 223 -0.09 -2.85 18.85
C LYS A 223 -0.57 -2.48 17.44
N ALA A 224 -0.54 -1.21 17.08
CA ALA A 224 -0.91 -0.74 15.74
C ALA A 224 0.06 -1.28 14.68
N ALA A 225 1.37 -1.25 14.92
CA ALA A 225 2.36 -1.81 14.01
C ALA A 225 2.27 -3.35 13.93
N SER A 226 1.97 -4.02 15.04
CA SER A 226 1.69 -5.46 15.08
C SER A 226 0.48 -5.81 14.22
N LEU A 227 -0.63 -5.11 14.41
CA LEU A 227 -1.85 -5.27 13.61
C LEU A 227 -1.59 -5.10 12.12
N VAL A 228 -0.80 -4.09 11.74
CA VAL A 228 -0.42 -3.89 10.32
C VAL A 228 0.33 -5.09 9.77
N ARG A 229 1.36 -5.58 10.48
CA ARG A 229 2.16 -6.74 10.05
C ARG A 229 1.31 -7.99 9.88
N HIS A 230 0.47 -8.31 10.87
CA HIS A 230 -0.41 -9.46 10.80
C HIS A 230 -1.47 -9.31 9.71
N SER A 231 -1.97 -8.10 9.45
CA SER A 231 -2.90 -7.84 8.35
C SER A 231 -2.26 -8.06 6.98
N VAL A 232 -0.99 -7.68 6.81
CA VAL A 232 -0.23 -7.93 5.57
C VAL A 232 0.07 -9.42 5.38
N GLU A 233 0.45 -10.12 6.44
CA GLU A 233 0.67 -11.56 6.40
C GLU A 233 -0.63 -12.32 6.10
N MET A 234 -1.73 -11.97 6.76
CA MET A 234 -3.06 -12.51 6.50
C MET A 234 -3.44 -12.29 5.02
N ALA A 235 -3.25 -11.08 4.48
CA ALA A 235 -3.57 -10.79 3.09
C ALA A 235 -2.75 -11.64 2.11
N LYS A 236 -1.49 -11.94 2.42
CA LYS A 236 -0.64 -12.85 1.65
C LYS A 236 -1.14 -14.30 1.71
N LEU A 237 -1.43 -14.80 2.90
CA LEU A 237 -1.91 -16.18 3.11
C LEU A 237 -3.28 -16.39 2.45
N SER A 238 -4.15 -15.39 2.47
CA SER A 238 -5.49 -15.45 1.91
C SER A 238 -5.52 -15.62 0.37
N GLU A 239 -4.41 -15.36 -0.33
CA GLU A 239 -4.27 -15.69 -1.77
C GLU A 239 -4.45 -17.20 -2.03
N SER A 240 -4.12 -18.05 -1.06
CA SER A 240 -4.28 -19.51 -1.11
C SER A 240 -5.56 -19.99 -0.41
N GLY A 241 -6.38 -19.08 0.09
CA GLY A 241 -7.64 -19.37 0.79
C GLY A 241 -7.60 -19.05 2.29
N TRP A 242 -8.74 -19.26 2.95
CA TRP A 242 -8.96 -18.87 4.35
C TRP A 242 -8.70 -20.01 5.35
N ARG A 243 -7.98 -21.05 4.98
CA ARG A 243 -7.75 -22.26 5.77
C ARG A 243 -6.26 -22.61 5.83
N GLY A 244 -5.87 -23.32 6.88
CA GLY A 244 -4.51 -23.81 7.09
C GLY A 244 -3.91 -23.28 8.40
N ASP A 245 -2.91 -24.00 8.90
CA ASP A 245 -2.31 -23.72 10.21
C ASP A 245 -1.71 -22.31 10.33
N ASP A 246 -1.09 -21.81 9.26
CA ASP A 246 -0.49 -20.48 9.28
C ASP A 246 -1.58 -19.39 9.27
N MET A 247 -2.69 -19.60 8.56
CA MET A 247 -3.83 -18.70 8.62
C MET A 247 -4.46 -18.66 10.01
N GLU A 248 -4.61 -19.83 10.68
CA GLU A 248 -5.12 -19.88 12.06
C GLU A 248 -4.21 -19.11 13.03
N LYS A 249 -2.89 -19.29 12.96
CA LYS A 249 -1.92 -18.55 13.78
C LYS A 249 -2.04 -17.04 13.57
N VAL A 250 -2.19 -16.58 12.32
CA VAL A 250 -2.35 -15.16 12.03
C VAL A 250 -3.69 -14.64 12.56
N MET A 251 -4.78 -15.41 12.47
CA MET A 251 -6.07 -15.02 13.04
C MET A 251 -6.00 -14.92 14.58
N GLU A 252 -5.27 -15.83 15.25
CA GLU A 252 -5.00 -15.74 16.68
C GLU A 252 -4.21 -14.49 17.05
N ALA A 253 -3.15 -14.18 16.26
CA ALA A 253 -2.34 -12.99 16.48
C ALA A 253 -3.14 -11.69 16.25
N LEU A 254 -3.97 -11.61 15.19
CA LEU A 254 -4.88 -10.51 14.98
C LEU A 254 -5.88 -10.36 16.13
N GLY A 255 -6.42 -11.47 16.65
CA GLY A 255 -7.30 -11.47 17.82
C GLY A 255 -6.63 -10.89 19.06
N GLN A 256 -5.35 -11.22 19.28
CA GLN A 256 -4.55 -10.65 20.40
C GLN A 256 -4.31 -9.13 20.20
N ASP A 257 -4.04 -8.68 18.97
CA ASP A 257 -3.82 -7.26 18.69
C ASP A 257 -5.06 -6.40 19.00
N ILE A 258 -6.26 -6.90 18.70
CA ILE A 258 -7.52 -6.15 18.84
C ILE A 258 -8.34 -6.52 20.08
N GLY A 259 -7.99 -7.60 20.78
CA GLY A 259 -8.71 -8.08 21.96
C GLY A 259 -9.98 -8.89 21.64
N GLU A 260 -9.99 -9.60 20.51
CA GLU A 260 -11.12 -10.41 20.03
C GLU A 260 -10.73 -11.88 19.89
N ASN A 261 -11.72 -12.77 19.85
CA ASN A 261 -11.47 -14.20 19.61
C ASN A 261 -11.25 -14.50 18.11
N PRO A 262 -10.51 -15.54 17.74
CA PRO A 262 -10.18 -15.86 16.36
C PRO A 262 -11.40 -16.10 15.45
N ALA A 263 -12.51 -16.60 15.98
CA ALA A 263 -13.73 -16.83 15.19
C ALA A 263 -14.37 -15.50 14.77
N ALA A 264 -14.47 -14.52 15.70
CA ALA A 264 -14.96 -13.19 15.40
C ALA A 264 -14.05 -12.47 14.40
N VAL A 265 -12.72 -12.62 14.55
CA VAL A 265 -11.75 -12.10 13.58
C VAL A 265 -12.00 -12.68 12.19
N ARG A 266 -12.17 -13.99 12.07
CA ARG A 266 -12.43 -14.66 10.78
C ARG A 266 -13.67 -14.11 10.07
N ASP A 267 -14.77 -13.95 10.79
CA ASP A 267 -16.01 -13.42 10.24
C ASP A 267 -15.84 -11.97 9.78
N GLN A 268 -15.13 -11.16 10.58
CA GLN A 268 -14.84 -9.78 10.24
C GLN A 268 -13.93 -9.68 8.99
N LEU A 269 -12.90 -10.52 8.90
CA LEU A 269 -12.00 -10.55 7.74
C LEU A 269 -12.74 -10.84 6.42
N LYS A 270 -13.71 -11.76 6.44
CA LYS A 270 -14.53 -12.06 5.26
C LYS A 270 -15.40 -10.88 4.83
N VAL A 271 -16.02 -10.20 5.78
CA VAL A 271 -16.80 -8.98 5.51
C VAL A 271 -15.92 -7.88 4.93
N ASN A 272 -14.77 -7.65 5.54
CA ASN A 272 -13.83 -6.61 5.12
C ASN A 272 -13.22 -6.89 3.73
N ALA A 273 -13.10 -8.15 3.31
CA ALA A 273 -12.62 -8.49 1.97
C ALA A 273 -13.53 -7.90 0.87
N GLY A 274 -14.84 -7.92 1.07
CA GLY A 274 -15.78 -7.25 0.18
C GLY A 274 -15.60 -5.73 0.15
N GLU A 275 -15.25 -5.11 1.29
CA GLU A 275 -14.94 -3.68 1.35
C GLU A 275 -13.64 -3.35 0.61
N ALA A 276 -12.61 -4.20 0.73
CA ALA A 276 -11.34 -4.03 0.01
C ALA A 276 -11.57 -4.02 -1.52
N ALA A 277 -12.44 -4.89 -2.03
CA ALA A 277 -12.80 -4.90 -3.45
C ALA A 277 -13.49 -3.57 -3.86
N ARG A 278 -14.40 -3.04 -3.04
CA ARG A 278 -15.05 -1.74 -3.31
C ARG A 278 -14.05 -0.57 -3.31
N VAL A 279 -13.12 -0.57 -2.38
CA VAL A 279 -12.03 0.43 -2.32
C VAL A 279 -11.15 0.36 -3.57
N ALA A 280 -10.79 -0.83 -4.02
CA ALA A 280 -10.01 -1.01 -5.25
C ALA A 280 -10.74 -0.46 -6.50
N VAL A 281 -12.05 -0.72 -6.63
CA VAL A 281 -12.88 -0.13 -7.70
C VAL A 281 -12.85 1.40 -7.62
N SER A 282 -12.98 1.95 -6.42
CA SER A 282 -12.96 3.40 -6.19
C SER A 282 -11.60 4.05 -6.47
N LEU A 283 -10.51 3.30 -6.30
CA LEU A 283 -9.16 3.69 -6.72
C LEU A 283 -8.95 3.61 -8.24
N GLY A 284 -9.92 3.10 -8.99
CA GLY A 284 -9.84 2.98 -10.44
C GLY A 284 -9.12 1.73 -10.95
N ILE A 285 -9.00 0.71 -10.11
CA ILE A 285 -8.34 -0.57 -10.43
C ILE A 285 -9.26 -1.77 -10.22
N PRO A 286 -10.41 -1.83 -10.91
CA PRO A 286 -11.35 -2.94 -10.74
C PRO A 286 -10.74 -4.31 -11.09
N GLN A 287 -9.72 -4.36 -11.94
CA GLN A 287 -9.05 -5.59 -12.36
C GLN A 287 -8.38 -6.34 -11.20
N VAL A 288 -7.97 -5.66 -10.13
CA VAL A 288 -7.36 -6.34 -8.97
C VAL A 288 -8.39 -7.03 -8.08
N THR A 289 -9.68 -6.72 -8.23
CA THR A 289 -10.73 -7.33 -7.39
C THR A 289 -10.80 -8.84 -7.57
N ALA A 290 -10.57 -9.35 -8.79
CA ALA A 290 -10.53 -10.78 -9.07
C ALA A 290 -9.35 -11.51 -8.38
N LEU A 291 -8.34 -10.77 -7.93
CA LEU A 291 -7.17 -11.28 -7.22
C LEU A 291 -7.34 -11.23 -5.69
N MET A 292 -8.43 -10.63 -5.22
CA MET A 292 -8.74 -10.54 -3.79
C MET A 292 -9.53 -11.75 -3.31
N PRO A 293 -9.22 -12.31 -2.12
CA PRO A 293 -9.95 -13.44 -1.57
C PRO A 293 -11.41 -13.02 -1.23
N GLY A 294 -12.35 -13.90 -1.56
CA GLY A 294 -13.79 -13.64 -1.33
C GLY A 294 -14.52 -12.88 -2.44
N SER A 295 -13.84 -12.49 -3.51
CA SER A 295 -14.46 -11.93 -4.71
C SER A 295 -15.03 -12.99 -5.64
N GLN A 296 -14.60 -14.24 -5.49
CA GLN A 296 -15.21 -15.40 -6.13
C GLN A 296 -16.25 -15.94 -5.17
N GLY A 297 -17.51 -15.85 -5.55
CA GLY A 297 -18.64 -16.26 -4.73
C GLY A 297 -18.45 -17.62 -4.09
N SER A 298 -18.82 -17.69 -2.82
CA SER A 298 -19.06 -18.90 -2.06
C SER A 298 -19.97 -19.88 -2.79
#